data_8024fabe23137e851facbd3f2bfa4607
#
_entry.id   8024fabe23137e851facbd3f2bfa4607
#
_cell.length_a   1.000
_cell.length_b   1.000
_cell.length_c   1.000
_cell.angle_alpha   90.00
_cell.angle_beta   90.00
_cell.angle_gamma   90.00
#
_symmetry.space_group_name_H-M   'P 1'
#
loop_
_entity.id
_entity.type
_entity.pdbx_description
1 polymer ?
#
loop_
_entity_poly.entity_id
_entity_poly.type
_entity_poly.pdbx_seq_one_letter_code
_entity_poly.pdbx_strand_id
1 'polypeptide(L)'
;MPMAKQSPYVPQIRRYQEWLQAQRGLSFDSYESLWRWSVRDLDAYWQSVWDFYDLQSPTPHSAVLADRRMPGARWFPGSQVNYAQQVLRHAGAAGAAGLPAIVCHDERSLAQGAPREVSWPQLRQQVASLAQHLLAQGVQPGDRVVAYLPNIPQAMVAFLATVSIGGVWSICAPDMGSNAVLDRFRQIEPVVLIACDAVTHGGRQQDRTEVVAHLRASLPSVRHLLMLDHCGTLAATGAALEYADFGTAVARDDAATRAFTPLWLPFDHPLWIVYSSGTTGLPKPIVHGHGGTVLVGMALLGLHNDIGCSYDANSANERFHWYSSTGWVMWNLQVASLLLGTTACIFDGSPAGRSHDADGNRVPSDWTTLWRFAADTRVTFFGAGAAYYANCQKGDIDLQACGDLSCVRTLGSTGSPLSIDTQDWGTRQFQRIRAAGPPQGADAPSGGSEPHAVGERGGDEFPAGPPQGADAPSGGSEPHA
;
A
#
# COMPACT_ATOMS: atom_id res chain seq x y z
N MET A 1 5.97 -5.49 -40.37
CA MET A 1 6.57 -4.25 -39.87
C MET A 1 7.64 -4.64 -38.87
N PRO A 2 8.86 -4.12 -38.93
CA PRO A 2 9.85 -4.44 -37.91
C PRO A 2 9.37 -3.89 -36.57
N MET A 3 9.32 -4.73 -35.55
CA MET A 3 9.01 -4.32 -34.17
C MET A 3 10.01 -3.24 -33.75
N ALA A 4 9.52 -2.08 -33.32
CA ALA A 4 10.35 -1.06 -32.75
C ALA A 4 11.08 -1.68 -31.53
N LYS A 5 12.42 -1.61 -31.52
CA LYS A 5 13.22 -2.01 -30.36
C LYS A 5 12.72 -1.17 -29.18
N GLN A 6 12.12 -1.81 -28.16
CA GLN A 6 11.82 -1.13 -26.92
C GLN A 6 13.12 -0.56 -26.36
N SER A 7 13.07 0.71 -25.95
CA SER A 7 14.19 1.32 -25.23
C SER A 7 14.44 0.53 -23.95
N PRO A 8 15.70 0.31 -23.54
CA PRO A 8 16.01 -0.37 -22.30
C PRO A 8 15.35 0.37 -21.12
N TYR A 9 14.88 -0.39 -20.11
CA TYR A 9 14.30 0.18 -18.89
C TYR A 9 15.31 1.11 -18.19
N VAL A 10 14.84 2.32 -17.84
CA VAL A 10 15.63 3.32 -17.10
C VAL A 10 15.08 3.41 -15.68
N PRO A 11 15.87 3.15 -14.63
CA PRO A 11 15.43 3.27 -13.25
C PRO A 11 14.86 4.66 -12.93
N GLN A 12 13.82 4.72 -12.09
CA GLN A 12 13.12 5.97 -11.77
C GLN A 12 14.05 7.03 -11.16
N ILE A 13 14.99 6.60 -10.32
CA ILE A 13 15.99 7.52 -9.74
C ILE A 13 16.90 8.12 -10.84
N ARG A 14 17.19 7.37 -11.90
CA ARG A 14 17.99 7.87 -13.03
C ARG A 14 17.20 8.87 -13.86
N ARG A 15 15.93 8.57 -14.15
CA ARG A 15 15.01 9.52 -14.81
C ARG A 15 14.90 10.83 -14.03
N TYR A 16 14.81 10.74 -12.70
CA TYR A 16 14.78 11.91 -11.83
C TYR A 16 16.10 12.71 -11.90
N GLN A 17 17.27 12.07 -11.88
CA GLN A 17 18.56 12.74 -12.04
C GLN A 17 18.69 13.44 -13.39
N GLU A 18 18.27 12.79 -14.48
CA GLU A 18 18.27 13.37 -15.82
C GLU A 18 17.31 14.56 -15.92
N TRP A 19 16.14 14.47 -15.27
CA TRP A 19 15.20 15.58 -15.15
C TRP A 19 15.78 16.74 -14.35
N LEU A 20 16.45 16.50 -13.23
CA LEU A 20 17.13 17.52 -12.42
C LEU A 20 18.20 18.24 -13.25
N GLN A 21 18.98 17.51 -14.00
CA GLN A 21 19.99 18.10 -14.89
C GLN A 21 19.33 18.99 -15.97
N ALA A 22 18.29 18.47 -16.63
CA ALA A 22 17.61 19.18 -17.72
C ALA A 22 16.81 20.39 -17.25
N GLN A 23 16.11 20.30 -16.11
CA GLN A 23 15.17 21.32 -15.64
C GLN A 23 15.76 22.27 -14.59
N ARG A 24 16.82 21.85 -13.88
CA ARG A 24 17.40 22.57 -12.75
C ARG A 24 18.90 22.83 -12.88
N GLY A 25 19.56 22.25 -13.89
CA GLY A 25 21.02 22.34 -14.06
C GLY A 25 21.80 21.61 -12.96
N LEU A 26 21.16 20.71 -12.20
CA LEU A 26 21.77 19.96 -11.11
C LEU A 26 22.25 18.60 -11.59
N SER A 27 23.53 18.29 -11.37
CA SER A 27 24.14 16.99 -11.66
C SER A 27 24.77 16.40 -10.42
N PHE A 28 24.67 15.08 -10.27
CA PHE A 28 25.17 14.35 -9.12
C PHE A 28 26.00 13.16 -9.58
N ASP A 29 27.24 13.06 -9.10
CA ASP A 29 28.19 12.01 -9.49
C ASP A 29 27.87 10.67 -8.81
N SER A 30 27.08 10.67 -7.74
CA SER A 30 26.72 9.46 -6.97
C SER A 30 25.36 9.62 -6.29
N TYR A 31 24.77 8.50 -5.86
CA TYR A 31 23.59 8.52 -5.00
C TYR A 31 23.87 9.29 -3.69
N GLU A 32 25.05 9.16 -3.12
CA GLU A 32 25.41 9.86 -1.88
C GLU A 32 25.40 11.37 -2.06
N SER A 33 25.89 11.91 -3.19
CA SER A 33 25.85 13.35 -3.47
C SER A 33 24.41 13.86 -3.65
N LEU A 34 23.55 13.09 -4.34
CA LEU A 34 22.14 13.37 -4.44
C LEU A 34 21.44 13.33 -3.07
N TRP A 35 21.72 12.29 -2.27
CA TRP A 35 21.18 12.17 -0.90
C TRP A 35 21.62 13.33 -0.02
N ARG A 36 22.91 13.70 -0.02
CA ARG A 36 23.42 14.84 0.76
C ARG A 36 22.72 16.13 0.37
N TRP A 37 22.47 16.36 -0.90
CA TRP A 37 21.70 17.52 -1.35
C TRP A 37 20.27 17.46 -0.82
N SER A 38 19.58 16.35 -0.95
CA SER A 38 18.18 16.18 -0.54
C SER A 38 17.92 16.48 0.95
N VAL A 39 18.91 16.23 1.82
CA VAL A 39 18.79 16.50 3.26
C VAL A 39 19.32 17.88 3.71
N ARG A 40 20.11 18.54 2.86
CA ARG A 40 20.64 19.88 3.13
C ARG A 40 19.76 20.99 2.60
N ASP A 41 19.25 20.82 1.39
CA ASP A 41 18.39 21.79 0.72
C ASP A 41 16.97 21.22 0.59
N LEU A 42 16.26 21.22 1.70
CA LEU A 42 14.91 20.67 1.79
C LEU A 42 13.93 21.38 0.86
N ASP A 43 14.08 22.69 0.70
CA ASP A 43 13.19 23.48 -0.17
C ASP A 43 13.40 23.09 -1.64
N ALA A 44 14.63 23.04 -2.12
CA ALA A 44 14.93 22.64 -3.50
C ALA A 44 14.55 21.18 -3.77
N TYR A 45 14.84 20.27 -2.84
CA TYR A 45 14.52 18.85 -3.00
C TYR A 45 13.01 18.61 -3.09
N TRP A 46 12.22 19.08 -2.11
CA TRP A 46 10.78 18.80 -2.10
C TRP A 46 10.02 19.57 -3.18
N GLN A 47 10.50 20.77 -3.58
CA GLN A 47 9.99 21.42 -4.78
C GLN A 47 10.26 20.58 -6.03
N SER A 48 11.44 20.00 -6.15
CA SER A 48 11.76 19.17 -7.32
C SER A 48 10.96 17.87 -7.38
N VAL A 49 10.65 17.26 -6.23
CA VAL A 49 9.74 16.10 -6.15
C VAL A 49 8.33 16.49 -6.59
N TRP A 50 7.83 17.64 -6.10
CA TRP A 50 6.54 18.20 -6.53
C TRP A 50 6.46 18.35 -8.05
N ASP A 51 7.47 18.96 -8.64
CA ASP A 51 7.50 19.27 -10.07
C ASP A 51 7.75 18.04 -10.93
N PHE A 52 8.62 17.11 -10.49
CA PHE A 52 8.91 15.88 -11.20
C PHE A 52 7.69 14.97 -11.36
N TYR A 53 6.88 14.88 -10.30
CA TYR A 53 5.63 14.10 -10.31
C TYR A 53 4.41 14.92 -10.75
N ASP A 54 4.59 16.18 -11.13
CA ASP A 54 3.51 17.08 -11.57
C ASP A 54 2.34 17.09 -10.57
N LEU A 55 2.64 17.37 -9.30
CA LEU A 55 1.62 17.41 -8.27
C LEU A 55 0.67 18.59 -8.50
N GLN A 56 -0.59 18.30 -8.73
CA GLN A 56 -1.60 19.31 -9.06
C GLN A 56 -2.08 20.06 -7.81
N SER A 57 -2.17 21.38 -7.94
CA SER A 57 -2.83 22.26 -6.96
C SER A 57 -3.50 23.43 -7.69
N PRO A 58 -4.76 23.77 -7.37
CA PRO A 58 -5.44 24.92 -7.98
C PRO A 58 -4.90 26.26 -7.47
N THR A 59 -4.15 26.24 -6.36
CA THR A 59 -3.57 27.44 -5.74
C THR A 59 -2.07 27.25 -5.54
N PRO A 60 -1.25 28.29 -5.79
CA PRO A 60 0.17 28.21 -5.56
C PRO A 60 0.49 28.18 -4.05
N HIS A 61 1.58 27.53 -3.70
CA HIS A 61 2.17 27.67 -2.37
C HIS A 61 3.06 28.91 -2.26
N SER A 62 3.14 29.51 -1.08
CA SER A 62 3.97 30.70 -0.83
C SER A 62 5.41 30.36 -0.43
N ALA A 63 5.66 29.13 0.03
CA ALA A 63 6.97 28.60 0.39
C ALA A 63 6.93 27.07 0.32
N VAL A 64 8.07 26.39 0.24
CA VAL A 64 8.15 24.94 0.38
C VAL A 64 8.12 24.55 1.85
N LEU A 65 9.01 25.10 2.66
CA LEU A 65 9.07 24.87 4.10
C LEU A 65 9.05 26.22 4.84
N ALA A 66 7.87 26.64 5.24
CA ALA A 66 7.67 27.92 5.92
C ALA A 66 8.04 27.89 7.40
N ASP A 67 7.94 26.73 8.05
CA ASP A 67 8.36 26.54 9.45
C ASP A 67 9.03 25.18 9.61
N ARG A 68 10.26 25.18 10.16
CA ARG A 68 11.11 23.98 10.32
C ARG A 68 11.00 23.32 11.70
N ARG A 69 10.21 23.89 12.61
CA ARG A 69 10.10 23.36 13.98
C ARG A 69 9.43 21.98 13.97
N MET A 70 9.98 21.07 14.76
CA MET A 70 9.41 19.75 14.98
C MET A 70 9.01 19.58 16.44
N PRO A 71 7.75 19.21 16.73
CA PRO A 71 6.63 19.00 15.80
C PRO A 71 6.03 20.31 15.29
N GLY A 72 5.27 20.23 14.17
CA GLY A 72 4.51 21.35 13.64
C GLY A 72 5.16 22.06 12.44
N ALA A 73 6.11 21.41 11.76
CA ALA A 73 6.65 21.93 10.49
C ALA A 73 5.54 22.25 9.50
N ARG A 74 5.64 23.38 8.80
CA ARG A 74 4.65 23.85 7.84
C ARG A 74 5.18 23.76 6.42
N TRP A 75 4.64 22.82 5.66
CA TRP A 75 5.01 22.56 4.28
C TRP A 75 3.98 23.11 3.31
N PHE A 76 4.44 23.66 2.19
CA PHE A 76 3.65 24.15 1.05
C PHE A 76 2.41 24.96 1.42
N PRO A 77 2.51 25.97 2.30
CA PRO A 77 1.36 26.75 2.75
C PRO A 77 0.68 27.48 1.58
N GLY A 78 -0.63 27.41 1.53
CA GLY A 78 -1.47 27.97 0.47
C GLY A 78 -1.83 26.98 -0.64
N SER A 79 -1.07 25.90 -0.81
CA SER A 79 -1.45 24.87 -1.77
C SER A 79 -2.60 24.00 -1.28
N GLN A 80 -3.32 23.41 -2.23
CA GLN A 80 -4.42 22.49 -1.99
C GLN A 80 -4.17 21.16 -2.70
N VAL A 81 -4.28 20.06 -1.98
CA VAL A 81 -4.00 18.71 -2.48
C VAL A 81 -5.08 17.74 -2.02
N ASN A 82 -5.44 16.77 -2.84
CA ASN A 82 -6.24 15.63 -2.41
C ASN A 82 -5.59 14.31 -2.88
N TYR A 83 -5.39 13.37 -1.96
CA TYR A 83 -4.81 12.06 -2.24
C TYR A 83 -5.59 11.30 -3.32
N ALA A 84 -6.94 11.26 -3.21
CA ALA A 84 -7.78 10.58 -4.19
C ALA A 84 -7.69 11.25 -5.58
N GLN A 85 -7.55 12.58 -5.64
CA GLN A 85 -7.34 13.29 -6.92
C GLN A 85 -6.04 12.82 -7.60
N GLN A 86 -4.96 12.67 -6.83
CA GLN A 86 -3.69 12.18 -7.37
C GLN A 86 -3.77 10.73 -7.85
N VAL A 87 -4.52 9.87 -7.17
CA VAL A 87 -4.78 8.50 -7.62
C VAL A 87 -5.66 8.49 -8.87
N LEU A 88 -6.80 9.15 -8.84
CA LEU A 88 -7.82 9.04 -9.89
C LEU A 88 -7.44 9.76 -11.20
N ARG A 89 -6.41 10.62 -11.20
CA ARG A 89 -5.89 11.23 -12.45
C ARG A 89 -5.38 10.20 -13.44
N HIS A 90 -4.97 9.01 -12.97
CA HIS A 90 -4.49 7.91 -13.80
C HIS A 90 -5.61 7.14 -14.51
N ALA A 91 -6.88 7.30 -14.08
CA ALA A 91 -7.99 6.45 -14.55
C ALA A 91 -8.22 6.50 -16.07
N GLY A 92 -8.03 7.66 -16.70
CA GLY A 92 -8.19 7.79 -18.14
C GLY A 92 -7.10 7.06 -18.94
N ALA A 93 -5.84 7.35 -18.67
CA ALA A 93 -4.70 6.81 -19.41
C ALA A 93 -4.52 5.29 -19.13
N ALA A 94 -4.59 4.87 -17.87
CA ALA A 94 -4.48 3.46 -17.52
C ALA A 94 -5.68 2.64 -18.02
N GLY A 95 -6.90 3.22 -18.00
CA GLY A 95 -8.08 2.61 -18.58
C GLY A 95 -7.97 2.43 -20.09
N ALA A 96 -7.44 3.44 -20.81
CA ALA A 96 -7.19 3.34 -22.24
C ALA A 96 -6.11 2.30 -22.60
N ALA A 97 -5.13 2.10 -21.69
CA ALA A 97 -4.12 1.04 -21.81
C ALA A 97 -4.64 -0.36 -21.41
N GLY A 98 -5.88 -0.47 -20.93
CA GLY A 98 -6.49 -1.75 -20.53
C GLY A 98 -5.87 -2.36 -19.26
N LEU A 99 -5.18 -1.57 -18.44
CA LEU A 99 -4.52 -2.06 -17.23
C LEU A 99 -5.44 -1.99 -16.02
N PRO A 100 -5.40 -2.99 -15.09
CA PRO A 100 -6.16 -2.95 -13.86
C PRO A 100 -5.54 -1.96 -12.85
N ALA A 101 -6.38 -1.35 -12.02
CA ALA A 101 -5.94 -0.62 -10.84
C ALA A 101 -5.58 -1.58 -9.70
N ILE A 102 -6.41 -2.61 -9.51
CA ILE A 102 -6.23 -3.58 -8.45
C ILE A 102 -6.40 -4.98 -9.03
N VAL A 103 -5.50 -5.88 -8.67
CA VAL A 103 -5.59 -7.33 -8.92
C VAL A 103 -5.63 -8.03 -7.56
N CYS A 104 -6.61 -8.88 -7.31
CA CYS A 104 -6.71 -9.53 -6.02
C CYS A 104 -7.03 -11.01 -6.11
N HIS A 105 -6.48 -11.75 -5.16
CA HIS A 105 -6.88 -13.10 -4.80
C HIS A 105 -7.33 -13.16 -3.35
N ASP A 106 -8.24 -14.05 -3.07
CA ASP A 106 -8.45 -14.65 -1.77
C ASP A 106 -7.94 -16.10 -1.76
N GLU A 107 -8.02 -16.79 -0.63
CA GLU A 107 -7.58 -18.19 -0.50
C GLU A 107 -8.31 -19.14 -1.46
N ARG A 108 -9.57 -18.85 -1.78
CA ARG A 108 -10.40 -19.69 -2.66
C ARG A 108 -10.04 -19.47 -4.12
N SER A 109 -9.96 -18.21 -4.55
CA SER A 109 -9.66 -17.88 -5.95
C SER A 109 -8.23 -18.28 -6.33
N LEU A 110 -7.26 -18.17 -5.40
CA LEU A 110 -5.90 -18.66 -5.64
C LEU A 110 -5.83 -20.18 -5.80
N ALA A 111 -6.72 -20.92 -5.16
CA ALA A 111 -6.74 -22.39 -5.27
C ALA A 111 -7.45 -22.90 -6.52
N GLN A 112 -8.44 -22.18 -7.06
CA GLN A 112 -9.40 -22.71 -8.00
C GLN A 112 -9.68 -21.84 -9.23
N GLY A 113 -9.16 -20.60 -9.28
CA GLY A 113 -9.60 -19.66 -10.28
C GLY A 113 -8.58 -18.60 -10.68
N ALA A 114 -9.08 -17.62 -11.42
CA ALA A 114 -8.33 -16.46 -11.84
C ALA A 114 -8.42 -15.32 -10.79
N PRO A 115 -7.46 -14.39 -10.78
CA PRO A 115 -7.54 -13.20 -9.98
C PRO A 115 -8.77 -12.36 -10.37
N ARG A 116 -9.33 -11.68 -9.39
CA ARG A 116 -10.35 -10.66 -9.63
C ARG A 116 -9.64 -9.34 -9.91
N GLU A 117 -10.04 -8.67 -10.97
CA GLU A 117 -9.49 -7.38 -11.35
C GLU A 117 -10.52 -6.25 -11.14
N VAL A 118 -10.04 -5.10 -10.71
CA VAL A 118 -10.79 -3.84 -10.69
C VAL A 118 -10.09 -2.89 -11.66
N SER A 119 -10.75 -2.54 -12.76
CA SER A 119 -10.20 -1.59 -13.71
C SER A 119 -10.14 -0.16 -13.12
N TRP A 120 -9.29 0.70 -13.67
CA TRP A 120 -9.22 2.10 -13.25
C TRP A 120 -10.56 2.87 -13.42
N PRO A 121 -11.32 2.68 -14.51
CA PRO A 121 -12.66 3.26 -14.62
C PRO A 121 -13.63 2.74 -13.55
N GLN A 122 -13.61 1.43 -13.22
CA GLN A 122 -14.42 0.87 -12.15
C GLN A 122 -14.03 1.42 -10.78
N LEU A 123 -12.72 1.53 -10.48
CA LEU A 123 -12.24 2.14 -9.24
C LEU A 123 -12.77 3.57 -9.11
N ARG A 124 -12.64 4.38 -10.16
CA ARG A 124 -13.15 5.76 -10.18
C ARG A 124 -14.66 5.81 -9.95
N GLN A 125 -15.43 4.97 -10.63
CA GLN A 125 -16.88 4.91 -10.51
C GLN A 125 -17.31 4.54 -9.08
N GLN A 126 -16.71 3.48 -8.51
CA GLN A 126 -17.04 3.01 -7.16
C GLN A 126 -16.67 4.03 -6.08
N VAL A 127 -15.51 4.68 -6.22
CA VAL A 127 -15.08 5.78 -5.33
C VAL A 127 -16.06 6.94 -5.39
N ALA A 128 -16.46 7.37 -6.59
CA ALA A 128 -17.40 8.47 -6.77
C ALA A 128 -18.80 8.15 -6.19
N SER A 129 -19.29 6.92 -6.43
CA SER A 129 -20.58 6.45 -5.90
C SER A 129 -20.59 6.46 -4.37
N LEU A 130 -19.57 5.86 -3.74
CA LEU A 130 -19.49 5.81 -2.27
C LEU A 130 -19.26 7.20 -1.67
N ALA A 131 -18.46 8.05 -2.30
CA ALA A 131 -18.26 9.43 -1.85
C ALA A 131 -19.56 10.21 -1.80
N GLN A 132 -20.41 10.10 -2.84
CA GLN A 132 -21.74 10.71 -2.86
C GLN A 132 -22.69 10.10 -1.83
N HIS A 133 -22.60 8.79 -1.59
CA HIS A 133 -23.36 8.14 -0.53
C HIS A 133 -22.97 8.73 0.85
N LEU A 134 -21.68 8.85 1.16
CA LEU A 134 -21.19 9.43 2.41
C LEU A 134 -21.61 10.89 2.57
N LEU A 135 -21.56 11.69 1.51
CA LEU A 135 -22.06 13.07 1.52
C LEU A 135 -23.57 13.13 1.80
N ALA A 136 -24.36 12.24 1.20
CA ALA A 136 -25.80 12.14 1.44
C ALA A 136 -26.13 11.74 2.90
N GLN A 137 -25.23 11.01 3.56
CA GLN A 137 -25.29 10.69 4.99
C GLN A 137 -24.79 11.84 5.89
N GLY A 138 -24.42 12.97 5.30
CA GLY A 138 -24.01 14.17 6.05
C GLY A 138 -22.57 14.15 6.56
N VAL A 139 -21.69 13.30 5.99
CA VAL A 139 -20.24 13.30 6.29
C VAL A 139 -19.63 14.62 5.79
N GLN A 140 -18.89 15.30 6.65
CA GLN A 140 -18.23 16.57 6.38
C GLN A 140 -16.71 16.42 6.36
N PRO A 141 -15.96 17.35 5.72
CA PRO A 141 -14.50 17.39 5.84
C PRO A 141 -14.07 17.42 7.31
N GLY A 142 -13.09 16.55 7.65
CA GLY A 142 -12.61 16.37 9.02
C GLY A 142 -13.36 15.31 9.83
N ASP A 143 -14.53 14.81 9.38
CA ASP A 143 -15.21 13.69 10.01
C ASP A 143 -14.39 12.38 9.85
N ARG A 144 -14.36 11.58 10.91
CA ARG A 144 -13.61 10.31 10.87
C ARG A 144 -14.54 9.20 10.39
N VAL A 145 -14.11 8.52 9.33
CA VAL A 145 -14.71 7.30 8.81
C VAL A 145 -13.78 6.15 9.13
N VAL A 146 -14.27 5.18 9.89
CA VAL A 146 -13.47 4.02 10.28
C VAL A 146 -13.93 2.75 9.59
N ALA A 147 -12.98 1.82 9.38
CA ALA A 147 -13.27 0.54 8.78
C ALA A 147 -12.77 -0.63 9.63
N TYR A 148 -13.54 -1.72 9.59
CA TYR A 148 -13.18 -3.03 10.12
C TYR A 148 -13.27 -4.02 8.97
N LEU A 149 -12.23 -4.00 8.10
CA LEU A 149 -12.19 -4.70 6.82
C LEU A 149 -10.84 -5.42 6.60
N PRO A 150 -10.85 -6.58 5.95
CA PRO A 150 -9.64 -7.27 5.51
C PRO A 150 -8.98 -6.56 4.30
N ASN A 151 -7.86 -7.12 3.81
CA ASN A 151 -7.13 -6.55 2.66
C ASN A 151 -7.81 -6.88 1.33
N ILE A 152 -8.85 -6.15 1.01
CA ILE A 152 -9.73 -6.33 -0.16
C ILE A 152 -9.87 -5.02 -0.96
N PRO A 153 -10.25 -5.08 -2.25
CA PRO A 153 -10.45 -3.88 -3.08
C PRO A 153 -11.44 -2.88 -2.46
N GLN A 154 -12.47 -3.36 -1.79
CA GLN A 154 -13.49 -2.52 -1.14
C GLN A 154 -12.90 -1.64 -0.02
N ALA A 155 -11.83 -2.10 0.67
CA ALA A 155 -11.14 -1.28 1.65
C ALA A 155 -10.42 -0.09 0.99
N MET A 156 -9.81 -0.30 -0.20
CA MET A 156 -9.18 0.78 -0.98
C MET A 156 -10.23 1.75 -1.55
N VAL A 157 -11.36 1.24 -2.04
CA VAL A 157 -12.49 2.06 -2.51
C VAL A 157 -13.02 2.93 -1.36
N ALA A 158 -13.23 2.35 -0.18
CA ALA A 158 -13.74 3.05 1.00
C ALA A 158 -12.79 4.15 1.48
N PHE A 159 -11.48 3.84 1.50
CA PHE A 159 -10.46 4.83 1.80
C PHE A 159 -10.50 6.00 0.82
N LEU A 160 -10.39 5.72 -0.50
CA LEU A 160 -10.36 6.77 -1.52
C LEU A 160 -11.65 7.60 -1.54
N ALA A 161 -12.82 6.98 -1.33
CA ALA A 161 -14.10 7.69 -1.25
C ALA A 161 -14.14 8.63 -0.04
N THR A 162 -13.71 8.16 1.12
CA THR A 162 -13.66 8.96 2.35
C THR A 162 -12.78 10.19 2.17
N VAL A 163 -11.55 10.01 1.71
CA VAL A 163 -10.57 11.11 1.62
C VAL A 163 -10.87 12.05 0.44
N SER A 164 -11.60 11.58 -0.58
CA SER A 164 -12.02 12.42 -1.69
C SER A 164 -12.94 13.56 -1.28
N ILE A 165 -13.71 13.39 -0.21
CA ILE A 165 -14.62 14.38 0.37
C ILE A 165 -14.06 15.09 1.61
N GLY A 166 -12.75 14.88 1.92
CA GLY A 166 -12.10 15.47 3.07
C GLY A 166 -12.36 14.73 4.39
N GLY A 167 -13.00 13.57 4.38
CA GLY A 167 -13.11 12.70 5.54
C GLY A 167 -11.73 12.14 5.95
N VAL A 168 -11.57 11.82 7.22
CA VAL A 168 -10.32 11.29 7.79
C VAL A 168 -10.46 9.79 7.99
N TRP A 169 -9.58 9.02 7.37
CA TRP A 169 -9.64 7.57 7.37
C TRP A 169 -8.92 6.93 8.56
N SER A 170 -9.48 5.84 9.08
CA SER A 170 -8.75 4.91 9.94
C SER A 170 -9.27 3.49 9.75
N ILE A 171 -8.41 2.47 9.86
CA ILE A 171 -8.81 1.09 9.62
C ILE A 171 -8.17 0.15 10.65
N CYS A 172 -8.94 -0.84 11.07
CA CYS A 172 -8.48 -2.00 11.84
C CYS A 172 -8.84 -3.27 11.07
N ALA A 173 -7.95 -4.26 11.12
CA ALA A 173 -8.19 -5.54 10.48
C ALA A 173 -9.12 -6.42 11.34
N PRO A 174 -9.92 -7.31 10.72
CA PRO A 174 -10.85 -8.19 11.43
C PRO A 174 -10.21 -9.27 12.29
N ASP A 175 -8.90 -9.48 12.21
CA ASP A 175 -8.13 -10.34 13.12
C ASP A 175 -7.84 -9.66 14.46
N MET A 176 -8.03 -8.34 14.56
CA MET A 176 -7.91 -7.62 15.83
C MET A 176 -9.11 -7.87 16.72
N GLY A 177 -8.86 -8.19 17.99
CA GLY A 177 -9.94 -8.32 18.99
C GLY A 177 -10.71 -7.02 19.20
N SER A 178 -12.00 -7.11 19.52
CA SER A 178 -12.91 -5.97 19.68
C SER A 178 -12.39 -4.89 20.62
N ASN A 179 -11.78 -5.24 21.74
CA ASN A 179 -11.21 -4.28 22.69
C ASN A 179 -10.07 -3.48 22.05
N ALA A 180 -9.18 -4.14 21.31
CA ALA A 180 -8.07 -3.47 20.63
C ALA A 180 -8.55 -2.51 19.53
N VAL A 181 -9.67 -2.80 18.87
CA VAL A 181 -10.34 -1.91 17.92
C VAL A 181 -10.97 -0.72 18.66
N LEU A 182 -11.68 -0.96 19.75
CA LEU A 182 -12.32 0.08 20.56
C LEU A 182 -11.31 1.03 21.19
N ASP A 183 -10.15 0.51 21.64
CA ASP A 183 -9.05 1.33 22.17
C ASP A 183 -8.51 2.33 21.17
N ARG A 184 -8.69 2.07 19.88
CA ARG A 184 -8.31 2.98 18.77
C ARG A 184 -9.45 3.90 18.40
N PHE A 185 -10.60 3.34 18.06
CA PHE A 185 -11.70 4.09 17.47
C PHE A 185 -12.39 5.07 18.43
N ARG A 186 -12.47 4.74 19.73
CA ARG A 186 -13.03 5.67 20.74
C ARG A 186 -12.26 6.99 20.83
N GLN A 187 -10.93 6.96 20.61
CA GLN A 187 -10.09 8.15 20.72
C GLN A 187 -10.34 9.18 19.59
N ILE A 188 -10.95 8.75 18.49
CA ILE A 188 -11.11 9.59 17.30
C ILE A 188 -12.57 9.88 16.97
N GLU A 189 -13.52 9.38 17.76
CA GLU A 189 -14.97 9.65 17.65
C GLU A 189 -15.48 9.56 16.19
N PRO A 190 -15.45 8.36 15.57
CA PRO A 190 -15.86 8.20 14.18
C PRO A 190 -17.37 8.41 13.99
N VAL A 191 -17.76 8.95 12.84
CA VAL A 191 -19.18 9.15 12.49
C VAL A 191 -19.73 8.02 11.61
N VAL A 192 -18.87 7.31 10.89
CA VAL A 192 -19.23 6.16 10.05
C VAL A 192 -18.33 4.97 10.44
N LEU A 193 -18.94 3.79 10.52
CA LEU A 193 -18.26 2.49 10.59
C LEU A 193 -18.58 1.72 9.31
N ILE A 194 -17.54 1.25 8.60
CA ILE A 194 -17.63 0.33 7.47
C ILE A 194 -17.09 -1.02 7.90
N ALA A 195 -17.88 -2.08 7.78
CA ALA A 195 -17.47 -3.40 8.26
C ALA A 195 -17.91 -4.52 7.32
N CYS A 196 -17.35 -5.72 7.48
CA CYS A 196 -17.76 -6.92 6.75
C CYS A 196 -18.49 -7.92 7.67
N ASP A 197 -19.28 -8.79 7.05
CA ASP A 197 -20.01 -9.87 7.70
C ASP A 197 -19.08 -10.93 8.30
N ALA A 198 -18.11 -11.39 7.53
CA ALA A 198 -17.19 -12.45 7.90
C ALA A 198 -15.86 -12.30 7.15
N VAL A 199 -14.85 -13.07 7.55
CA VAL A 199 -13.56 -13.20 6.87
C VAL A 199 -13.17 -14.67 6.75
N THR A 200 -12.37 -15.00 5.73
CA THR A 200 -11.75 -16.32 5.58
C THR A 200 -10.26 -16.22 5.85
N HIS A 201 -9.76 -16.99 6.80
CA HIS A 201 -8.33 -17.02 7.11
C HIS A 201 -7.87 -18.44 7.45
N GLY A 202 -6.87 -18.95 6.76
CA GLY A 202 -6.36 -20.29 6.94
C GLY A 202 -7.40 -21.39 6.60
N GLY A 203 -8.29 -21.15 5.65
CA GLY A 203 -9.36 -22.04 5.23
C GLY A 203 -10.59 -22.00 6.12
N ARG A 204 -10.62 -21.18 7.16
CA ARG A 204 -11.75 -21.05 8.09
C ARG A 204 -12.46 -19.72 7.90
N GLN A 205 -13.76 -19.79 7.70
CA GLN A 205 -14.63 -18.60 7.75
C GLN A 205 -14.93 -18.26 9.20
N GLN A 206 -14.85 -16.98 9.52
CA GLN A 206 -15.07 -16.44 10.85
C GLN A 206 -16.09 -15.31 10.77
N ASP A 207 -17.26 -15.51 11.35
CA ASP A 207 -18.30 -14.48 11.47
C ASP A 207 -17.77 -13.29 12.29
N ARG A 208 -18.12 -12.08 11.85
CA ARG A 208 -17.77 -10.81 12.50
C ARG A 208 -18.99 -9.98 12.91
N THR A 209 -20.19 -10.45 12.62
CA THR A 209 -21.42 -9.67 12.84
C THR A 209 -21.66 -9.32 14.30
N GLU A 210 -21.39 -10.26 15.24
CA GLU A 210 -21.49 -9.96 16.69
C GLU A 210 -20.42 -8.94 17.12
N VAL A 211 -19.20 -9.04 16.58
CA VAL A 211 -18.14 -8.07 16.86
C VAL A 211 -18.56 -6.69 16.32
N VAL A 212 -19.08 -6.62 15.11
CA VAL A 212 -19.57 -5.36 14.50
C VAL A 212 -20.71 -4.77 15.32
N ALA A 213 -21.67 -5.59 15.77
CA ALA A 213 -22.75 -5.15 16.67
C ALA A 213 -22.21 -4.56 17.97
N HIS A 214 -21.23 -5.21 18.58
CA HIS A 214 -20.56 -4.72 19.77
C HIS A 214 -19.80 -3.41 19.53
N LEU A 215 -19.06 -3.30 18.42
CA LEU A 215 -18.36 -2.06 18.05
C LEU A 215 -19.36 -0.91 17.85
N ARG A 216 -20.46 -1.16 17.10
CA ARG A 216 -21.51 -0.17 16.85
C ARG A 216 -22.14 0.33 18.16
N ALA A 217 -22.47 -0.56 19.08
CA ALA A 217 -23.04 -0.22 20.38
C ALA A 217 -22.05 0.53 21.30
N SER A 218 -20.75 0.27 21.14
CA SER A 218 -19.69 0.84 21.99
C SER A 218 -19.09 2.15 21.44
N LEU A 219 -19.51 2.60 20.25
CA LEU A 219 -19.07 3.82 19.58
C LEU A 219 -20.25 4.77 19.38
N PRO A 220 -20.65 5.55 20.41
CA PRO A 220 -21.85 6.39 20.35
C PRO A 220 -21.77 7.50 19.30
N SER A 221 -20.58 7.89 18.86
CA SER A 221 -20.36 8.87 17.79
C SER A 221 -20.71 8.34 16.39
N VAL A 222 -20.71 7.02 16.19
CA VAL A 222 -21.07 6.40 14.91
C VAL A 222 -22.56 6.59 14.65
N ARG A 223 -22.88 7.31 13.58
CA ARG A 223 -24.25 7.56 13.12
C ARG A 223 -24.68 6.56 12.05
N HIS A 224 -23.74 6.13 11.21
CA HIS A 224 -24.01 5.28 10.05
C HIS A 224 -23.11 4.04 10.08
N LEU A 225 -23.71 2.89 9.79
CA LEU A 225 -23.01 1.62 9.59
C LEU A 225 -23.20 1.18 8.14
N LEU A 226 -22.11 0.91 7.43
CA LEU A 226 -22.13 0.27 6.12
C LEU A 226 -21.61 -1.16 6.27
N MET A 227 -22.39 -2.14 5.82
CA MET A 227 -22.02 -3.54 5.86
C MET A 227 -21.70 -4.06 4.45
N LEU A 228 -20.56 -4.73 4.34
CA LEU A 228 -20.13 -5.48 3.17
C LEU A 228 -20.47 -6.96 3.39
N ASP A 229 -21.26 -7.53 2.49
CA ASP A 229 -21.48 -8.98 2.40
C ASP A 229 -20.28 -9.64 1.70
N HIS A 230 -19.19 -9.81 2.44
CA HIS A 230 -17.92 -10.30 1.91
C HIS A 230 -17.89 -11.82 1.72
N CYS A 231 -18.48 -12.54 2.67
CA CYS A 231 -18.51 -14.00 2.66
C CYS A 231 -19.91 -14.60 2.33
N GLY A 232 -20.89 -13.75 2.03
CA GLY A 232 -22.24 -14.21 1.68
C GLY A 232 -23.09 -14.63 2.89
N THR A 233 -22.77 -14.17 4.09
CA THR A 233 -23.44 -14.58 5.33
C THR A 233 -24.31 -13.49 5.95
N LEU A 234 -24.28 -12.28 5.42
CA LEU A 234 -24.94 -11.12 6.00
C LEU A 234 -26.46 -11.31 6.14
N ALA A 235 -27.13 -11.91 5.14
CA ALA A 235 -28.57 -12.17 5.17
C ALA A 235 -28.98 -13.26 6.16
N ALA A 236 -28.07 -14.13 6.56
CA ALA A 236 -28.33 -15.23 7.50
C ALA A 236 -28.17 -14.81 8.96
N THR A 237 -27.57 -13.66 9.20
CA THR A 237 -27.34 -13.15 10.58
C THR A 237 -28.63 -12.51 11.09
N GLY A 238 -29.26 -13.13 12.07
CA GLY A 238 -30.45 -12.58 12.75
C GLY A 238 -30.16 -11.37 13.64
N ALA A 239 -29.02 -10.71 13.49
CA ALA A 239 -28.66 -9.53 14.25
C ALA A 239 -29.55 -8.34 13.77
N ALA A 240 -30.25 -7.72 14.72
CA ALA A 240 -31.03 -6.50 14.49
C ALA A 240 -30.10 -5.29 14.34
N LEU A 241 -29.22 -5.33 13.31
CA LEU A 241 -28.35 -4.20 12.95
C LEU A 241 -29.03 -3.36 11.89
N GLU A 242 -29.18 -2.08 12.17
CA GLU A 242 -29.52 -1.11 11.14
C GLU A 242 -28.25 -0.71 10.39
N TYR A 243 -28.20 -1.00 9.08
CA TYR A 243 -27.05 -0.71 8.23
C TYR A 243 -27.46 -0.35 6.80
N ALA A 244 -26.58 0.35 6.10
CA ALA A 244 -26.63 0.49 4.65
C ALA A 244 -25.78 -0.61 3.99
N ASP A 245 -26.25 -1.13 2.86
CA ASP A 245 -25.51 -2.13 2.08
C ASP A 245 -24.38 -1.47 1.29
N PHE A 246 -23.15 -1.95 1.48
CA PHE A 246 -21.96 -1.43 0.81
C PHE A 246 -22.02 -1.63 -0.71
N GLY A 247 -22.52 -2.78 -1.17
CA GLY A 247 -22.67 -3.08 -2.60
C GLY A 247 -23.56 -2.05 -3.30
N THR A 248 -24.69 -1.72 -2.68
CA THR A 248 -25.61 -0.67 -3.16
C THR A 248 -24.94 0.71 -3.13
N ALA A 249 -24.17 1.03 -2.09
CA ALA A 249 -23.52 2.33 -1.95
C ALA A 249 -22.46 2.59 -3.04
N VAL A 250 -21.82 1.55 -3.60
CA VAL A 250 -20.81 1.66 -4.66
C VAL A 250 -21.37 1.47 -6.08
N ALA A 251 -22.64 1.13 -6.23
CA ALA A 251 -23.20 0.67 -7.50
C ALA A 251 -23.65 1.78 -8.47
N ARG A 252 -23.80 3.02 -8.01
CA ARG A 252 -24.29 4.11 -8.86
C ARG A 252 -23.32 4.42 -10.00
N ASP A 253 -23.86 4.57 -11.21
CA ASP A 253 -23.14 5.00 -12.42
C ASP A 253 -24.03 5.94 -13.22
N ASP A 254 -24.36 7.07 -12.63
CA ASP A 254 -25.17 8.11 -13.25
C ASP A 254 -24.32 9.35 -13.63
N ALA A 255 -24.95 10.36 -14.20
CA ALA A 255 -24.28 11.59 -14.61
C ALA A 255 -23.58 12.30 -13.44
N ALA A 256 -24.16 12.27 -12.23
CA ALA A 256 -23.57 12.88 -11.04
C ALA A 256 -22.32 12.12 -10.58
N THR A 257 -22.35 10.79 -10.63
CA THR A 257 -21.18 9.94 -10.32
C THR A 257 -20.04 10.18 -11.31
N ARG A 258 -20.35 10.28 -12.62
CA ARG A 258 -19.32 10.56 -13.65
C ARG A 258 -18.73 11.96 -13.54
N ALA A 259 -19.53 12.93 -13.10
CA ALA A 259 -19.08 14.33 -12.89
C ALA A 259 -18.38 14.55 -11.54
N PHE A 260 -18.37 13.55 -10.65
CA PHE A 260 -17.74 13.68 -9.34
C PHE A 260 -16.24 13.95 -9.45
N THR A 261 -15.78 14.93 -8.67
CA THR A 261 -14.36 15.26 -8.51
C THR A 261 -14.04 15.39 -7.02
N PRO A 262 -12.90 14.86 -6.56
CA PRO A 262 -12.45 15.05 -5.19
C PRO A 262 -12.29 16.52 -4.82
N LEU A 263 -12.54 16.85 -3.56
CA LEU A 263 -12.38 18.21 -3.02
C LEU A 263 -10.90 18.61 -2.99
N TRP A 264 -10.60 19.84 -3.34
CA TRP A 264 -9.30 20.44 -3.05
C TRP A 264 -9.23 20.82 -1.56
N LEU A 265 -8.18 20.36 -0.89
CA LEU A 265 -8.02 20.48 0.57
C LEU A 265 -6.68 21.15 0.90
N PRO A 266 -6.55 21.90 2.00
CA PRO A 266 -5.26 22.40 2.46
C PRO A 266 -4.21 21.28 2.50
N PHE A 267 -2.96 21.60 2.20
CA PHE A 267 -1.86 20.62 2.10
C PHE A 267 -1.75 19.71 3.35
N ASP A 268 -1.97 20.28 4.53
CA ASP A 268 -1.90 19.63 5.83
C ASP A 268 -3.24 19.08 6.33
N HIS A 269 -4.32 19.15 5.51
CA HIS A 269 -5.61 18.58 5.90
C HIS A 269 -5.44 17.11 6.28
N PRO A 270 -6.01 16.64 7.41
CA PRO A 270 -5.89 15.25 7.85
C PRO A 270 -6.37 14.26 6.79
N LEU A 271 -5.55 13.25 6.51
CA LEU A 271 -5.84 12.19 5.54
C LEU A 271 -6.26 10.90 6.25
N TRP A 272 -5.38 10.41 7.11
CA TRP A 272 -5.60 9.17 7.87
C TRP A 272 -5.03 9.23 9.27
N ILE A 273 -5.53 8.33 10.11
CA ILE A 273 -5.04 8.11 11.47
C ILE A 273 -4.55 6.68 11.57
N VAL A 274 -3.26 6.53 11.85
CA VAL A 274 -2.60 5.25 12.18
C VAL A 274 -2.21 5.24 13.65
N TYR A 275 -1.83 4.06 14.18
CA TYR A 275 -1.55 3.93 15.61
C TYR A 275 -0.19 3.32 15.86
N SER A 276 0.54 3.89 16.81
CA SER A 276 1.72 3.25 17.36
C SER A 276 1.34 2.37 18.56
N SER A 277 2.12 1.31 18.79
CA SER A 277 1.85 0.33 19.85
C SER A 277 2.03 0.87 21.27
N GLY A 278 2.47 2.09 21.47
CA GLY A 278 2.69 2.72 22.78
C GLY A 278 3.29 1.79 23.84
N THR A 279 4.39 2.13 24.45
CA THR A 279 5.06 1.27 25.46
C THR A 279 4.35 1.25 26.82
N THR A 280 3.37 2.12 27.05
CA THR A 280 2.83 2.39 28.39
C THR A 280 1.32 2.58 28.46
N GLY A 281 0.52 2.06 27.51
CA GLY A 281 -0.93 2.26 27.58
C GLY A 281 -1.67 2.09 26.25
N LEU A 282 -2.70 2.89 26.06
CA LEU A 282 -3.50 2.89 24.82
C LEU A 282 -2.64 3.21 23.59
N PRO A 283 -2.97 2.60 22.43
CA PRO A 283 -2.35 2.95 21.16
C PRO A 283 -2.46 4.46 20.89
N LYS A 284 -1.36 5.10 20.50
CA LYS A 284 -1.35 6.55 20.25
C LYS A 284 -1.77 6.82 18.81
N PRO A 285 -2.81 7.63 18.55
CA PRO A 285 -3.19 8.02 17.21
C PRO A 285 -2.15 9.00 16.62
N ILE A 286 -1.77 8.75 15.38
CA ILE A 286 -0.85 9.57 14.59
C ILE A 286 -1.60 10.01 13.35
N VAL A 287 -1.75 11.33 13.20
CA VAL A 287 -2.48 11.93 12.07
C VAL A 287 -1.49 12.35 11.00
N HIS A 288 -1.73 11.93 9.76
CA HIS A 288 -0.98 12.36 8.59
C HIS A 288 -1.86 13.21 7.67
N GLY A 289 -1.28 14.24 7.06
CA GLY A 289 -1.95 15.11 6.09
C GLY A 289 -1.83 14.61 4.65
N HIS A 290 -2.70 15.13 3.78
CA HIS A 290 -2.76 14.76 2.37
C HIS A 290 -1.45 15.01 1.64
N GLY A 291 -0.97 16.25 1.63
CA GLY A 291 0.16 16.66 0.79
C GLY A 291 1.46 15.97 1.18
N GLY A 292 1.77 15.91 2.48
CA GLY A 292 2.96 15.22 2.98
C GLY A 292 2.95 13.73 2.63
N THR A 293 1.81 13.06 2.78
CA THR A 293 1.67 11.63 2.43
C THR A 293 1.82 11.38 0.94
N VAL A 294 1.25 12.25 0.09
CA VAL A 294 1.39 12.13 -1.37
C VAL A 294 2.85 12.28 -1.79
N LEU A 295 3.54 13.35 -1.36
CA LEU A 295 4.93 13.59 -1.75
C LEU A 295 5.88 12.50 -1.24
N VAL A 296 5.74 12.10 0.03
CA VAL A 296 6.57 11.03 0.61
C VAL A 296 6.27 9.69 -0.06
N GLY A 297 4.99 9.37 -0.32
CA GLY A 297 4.60 8.15 -1.02
C GLY A 297 5.20 8.05 -2.42
N MET A 298 5.13 9.13 -3.20
CA MET A 298 5.71 9.19 -4.55
C MET A 298 7.24 9.10 -4.51
N ALA A 299 7.92 9.83 -3.63
CA ALA A 299 9.37 9.77 -3.51
C ALA A 299 9.84 8.40 -3.04
N LEU A 300 9.22 7.84 -2.00
CA LEU A 300 9.60 6.54 -1.43
C LEU A 300 9.40 5.41 -2.44
N LEU A 301 8.21 5.31 -3.04
CA LEU A 301 7.91 4.24 -3.99
C LEU A 301 8.63 4.47 -5.32
N GLY A 302 8.56 5.67 -5.88
CA GLY A 302 9.16 5.95 -7.18
C GLY A 302 10.68 6.01 -7.13
N LEU A 303 11.25 6.92 -6.35
CA LEU A 303 12.69 7.18 -6.40
C LEU A 303 13.51 6.13 -5.66
N HIS A 304 13.02 5.62 -4.51
CA HIS A 304 13.80 4.72 -3.66
C HIS A 304 13.48 3.23 -3.86
N ASN A 305 12.26 2.90 -4.31
CA ASN A 305 11.86 1.52 -4.58
C ASN A 305 11.71 1.21 -6.07
N ASP A 306 12.04 2.17 -6.93
CA ASP A 306 12.03 2.01 -8.39
C ASP A 306 10.66 1.55 -8.94
N ILE A 307 9.57 2.07 -8.37
CA ILE A 307 8.21 1.78 -8.80
C ILE A 307 7.76 2.86 -9.79
N GLY A 308 7.46 2.43 -11.00
CA GLY A 308 6.98 3.31 -12.06
C GLY A 308 5.49 3.18 -12.30
N CYS A 309 4.99 4.01 -13.20
CA CYS A 309 3.64 3.94 -13.72
C CYS A 309 3.47 2.69 -14.60
N SER A 310 2.42 1.88 -14.39
CA SER A 310 2.20 0.63 -15.13
C SER A 310 1.97 0.84 -16.64
N TYR A 311 1.46 2.02 -17.05
CA TYR A 311 1.14 2.34 -18.45
C TYR A 311 2.14 3.28 -19.15
N ASP A 312 3.23 3.66 -18.47
CA ASP A 312 4.32 4.45 -19.07
C ASP A 312 5.09 3.60 -20.11
N ALA A 313 5.58 4.23 -21.17
CA ALA A 313 6.43 3.57 -22.17
C ALA A 313 7.73 3.00 -21.59
N ASN A 314 8.22 3.56 -20.47
CA ASN A 314 9.36 3.03 -19.69
C ASN A 314 8.91 2.11 -18.57
N SER A 315 7.74 1.50 -18.67
CA SER A 315 7.22 0.61 -17.63
C SER A 315 7.80 -0.79 -17.75
N ALA A 316 8.07 -1.42 -16.59
CA ALA A 316 8.27 -2.86 -16.48
C ALA A 316 6.93 -3.59 -16.24
N ASN A 317 5.79 -3.00 -16.62
CA ASN A 317 4.44 -3.45 -16.25
C ASN A 317 4.28 -3.56 -14.74
N GLU A 318 4.58 -2.48 -14.04
CA GLU A 318 4.71 -2.44 -12.60
C GLU A 318 3.46 -2.96 -11.87
N ARG A 319 3.67 -3.95 -11.00
CA ARG A 319 2.67 -4.57 -10.15
C ARG A 319 3.22 -4.69 -8.73
N PHE A 320 2.67 -3.86 -7.85
CA PHE A 320 3.16 -3.73 -6.48
C PHE A 320 2.35 -4.61 -5.52
N HIS A 321 3.05 -5.38 -4.71
CA HIS A 321 2.47 -6.15 -3.63
C HIS A 321 3.23 -5.95 -2.33
N TRP A 322 2.48 -5.77 -1.23
CA TRP A 322 3.02 -5.89 0.12
C TRP A 322 2.03 -6.65 0.99
N TYR A 323 2.41 -7.82 1.48
CA TYR A 323 1.57 -8.56 2.40
C TYR A 323 1.54 -7.88 3.77
N SER A 324 0.39 -7.39 4.18
CA SER A 324 0.18 -6.71 5.46
C SER A 324 -1.27 -6.78 5.89
N SER A 325 -1.50 -6.82 7.20
CA SER A 325 -2.81 -6.51 7.79
C SER A 325 -3.18 -5.06 7.50
N THR A 326 -4.46 -4.77 7.32
CA THR A 326 -4.98 -3.42 7.02
C THR A 326 -4.74 -2.43 8.17
N GLY A 327 -4.55 -2.92 9.39
CA GLY A 327 -4.23 -2.08 10.56
C GLY A 327 -2.77 -1.64 10.66
N TRP A 328 -1.89 -2.04 9.71
CA TRP A 328 -0.47 -1.70 9.71
C TRP A 328 -0.12 -0.70 8.59
N VAL A 329 0.89 0.13 8.83
CA VAL A 329 1.35 1.17 7.89
C VAL A 329 1.76 0.63 6.52
N MET A 330 2.15 -0.64 6.41
CA MET A 330 2.51 -1.25 5.12
C MET A 330 1.29 -1.44 4.20
N TRP A 331 0.08 -1.53 4.72
CA TRP A 331 -1.14 -1.43 3.91
C TRP A 331 -1.27 -0.03 3.29
N ASN A 332 -0.97 1.03 4.05
CA ASN A 332 -0.98 2.40 3.53
C ASN A 332 0.05 2.57 2.40
N LEU A 333 1.23 1.93 2.52
CA LEU A 333 2.24 1.92 1.46
C LEU A 333 1.73 1.17 0.21
N GLN A 334 1.03 0.04 0.40
CA GLN A 334 0.43 -0.71 -0.70
C GLN A 334 -0.60 0.14 -1.47
N VAL A 335 -1.47 0.86 -0.77
CA VAL A 335 -2.42 1.79 -1.40
C VAL A 335 -1.70 2.96 -2.08
N ALA A 336 -0.57 3.40 -1.54
CA ALA A 336 0.21 4.50 -2.12
C ALA A 336 0.81 4.16 -3.50
N SER A 337 0.90 2.88 -3.89
CA SER A 337 1.30 2.50 -5.25
C SER A 337 0.38 3.10 -6.32
N LEU A 338 -0.91 3.24 -6.01
CA LEU A 338 -1.89 3.86 -6.90
C LEU A 338 -1.60 5.35 -7.20
N LEU A 339 -0.85 6.07 -6.33
CA LEU A 339 -0.42 7.46 -6.57
C LEU A 339 0.48 7.59 -7.81
N LEU A 340 1.21 6.52 -8.15
CA LEU A 340 2.10 6.45 -9.30
C LEU A 340 1.43 5.87 -10.55
N GLY A 341 0.15 5.50 -10.49
CA GLY A 341 -0.53 4.78 -11.57
C GLY A 341 -0.09 3.33 -11.68
N THR A 342 0.41 2.77 -10.59
CA THR A 342 0.86 1.37 -10.49
C THR A 342 -0.29 0.45 -10.12
N THR A 343 -0.36 -0.73 -10.73
CA THR A 343 -1.34 -1.77 -10.35
C THR A 343 -1.02 -2.32 -8.95
N ALA A 344 -1.98 -2.24 -8.03
CA ALA A 344 -1.88 -2.84 -6.71
C ALA A 344 -2.32 -4.31 -6.74
N CYS A 345 -1.43 -5.23 -6.33
CA CYS A 345 -1.75 -6.66 -6.21
C CYS A 345 -1.97 -7.00 -4.73
N ILE A 346 -3.17 -7.47 -4.36
CA ILE A 346 -3.54 -7.73 -2.97
C ILE A 346 -3.98 -9.16 -2.77
N PHE A 347 -3.68 -9.70 -1.60
CA PHE A 347 -4.06 -11.04 -1.18
C PHE A 347 -4.85 -10.97 0.12
N ASP A 348 -6.05 -11.55 0.13
CA ASP A 348 -6.91 -11.70 1.31
C ASP A 348 -6.88 -13.14 1.81
N GLY A 349 -6.17 -13.37 2.91
CA GLY A 349 -6.03 -14.70 3.49
C GLY A 349 -4.73 -14.91 4.24
N SER A 350 -4.47 -16.15 4.64
CA SER A 350 -3.27 -16.56 5.36
C SER A 350 -2.06 -16.69 4.41
N PRO A 351 -0.90 -16.09 4.76
CA PRO A 351 0.32 -16.23 3.97
C PRO A 351 0.89 -17.65 4.03
N ALA A 352 0.45 -18.45 5.00
CA ALA A 352 0.83 -19.84 5.24
C ALA A 352 -0.20 -20.84 4.69
N GLY A 353 -1.13 -20.39 3.86
CA GLY A 353 -2.18 -21.22 3.28
C GLY A 353 -3.21 -21.69 4.32
N ARG A 354 -3.88 -22.79 4.01
CA ARG A 354 -4.88 -23.40 4.91
C ARG A 354 -4.20 -23.97 6.16
N SER A 355 -4.81 -23.76 7.31
CA SER A 355 -4.37 -24.35 8.57
C SER A 355 -5.11 -25.64 8.94
N HIS A 356 -6.23 -25.93 8.25
CA HIS A 356 -7.05 -27.11 8.45
C HIS A 356 -7.60 -27.60 7.08
N ASP A 357 -7.76 -28.93 6.99
CA ASP A 357 -8.45 -29.57 5.86
C ASP A 357 -9.98 -29.45 5.97
N ALA A 358 -10.70 -30.07 5.00
CA ALA A 358 -12.17 -30.07 4.97
C ALA A 358 -12.79 -30.80 6.18
N ASP A 359 -12.06 -31.76 6.76
CA ASP A 359 -12.50 -32.56 7.91
C ASP A 359 -12.15 -31.88 9.25
N GLY A 360 -11.52 -30.70 9.21
CA GLY A 360 -11.13 -29.95 10.38
C GLY A 360 -9.82 -30.38 11.03
N ASN A 361 -9.04 -31.29 10.40
CA ASN A 361 -7.72 -31.66 10.89
C ASN A 361 -6.70 -30.58 10.56
N ARG A 362 -5.71 -30.42 11.46
CA ARG A 362 -4.64 -29.47 11.24
C ARG A 362 -3.71 -29.94 10.12
N VAL A 363 -3.42 -29.03 9.18
CA VAL A 363 -2.47 -29.27 8.08
C VAL A 363 -1.21 -28.42 8.24
N PRO A 364 -0.06 -28.87 7.71
CA PRO A 364 1.17 -28.08 7.71
C PRO A 364 0.99 -26.74 7.01
N SER A 365 1.74 -25.73 7.45
CA SER A 365 1.78 -24.43 6.79
C SER A 365 2.32 -24.53 5.37
N ASP A 366 1.63 -23.91 4.42
CA ASP A 366 2.04 -23.82 3.02
C ASP A 366 2.61 -22.43 2.71
N TRP A 367 3.92 -22.28 2.95
CA TRP A 367 4.64 -21.01 2.69
C TRP A 367 4.83 -20.70 1.20
N THR A 368 4.36 -21.57 0.28
CA THR A 368 4.32 -21.27 -1.16
C THR A 368 3.18 -20.36 -1.57
N THR A 369 2.18 -20.17 -0.70
CA THR A 369 0.92 -19.47 -1.00
C THR A 369 1.13 -18.09 -1.60
N LEU A 370 1.90 -17.21 -0.96
CA LEU A 370 2.14 -15.86 -1.52
C LEU A 370 3.06 -15.87 -2.74
N TRP A 371 3.90 -16.87 -2.91
CA TRP A 371 4.74 -16.99 -4.12
C TRP A 371 3.90 -17.42 -5.32
N ARG A 372 2.96 -18.35 -5.14
CA ARG A 372 1.98 -18.72 -6.19
C ARG A 372 1.11 -17.51 -6.55
N PHE A 373 0.65 -16.77 -5.55
CA PHE A 373 -0.05 -15.50 -5.77
C PHE A 373 0.81 -14.52 -6.57
N ALA A 374 2.08 -14.35 -6.23
CA ALA A 374 2.98 -13.44 -6.92
C ALA A 374 3.23 -13.85 -8.38
N ALA A 375 3.34 -15.16 -8.65
CA ALA A 375 3.46 -15.69 -10.00
C ALA A 375 2.20 -15.44 -10.82
N ASP A 376 1.02 -15.77 -10.28
CA ASP A 376 -0.27 -15.66 -10.97
C ASP A 376 -0.63 -14.20 -11.27
N THR A 377 -0.37 -13.31 -10.34
CA THR A 377 -0.63 -11.87 -10.50
C THR A 377 0.53 -11.10 -11.14
N ARG A 378 1.65 -11.77 -11.51
CA ARG A 378 2.83 -11.19 -12.17
C ARG A 378 3.41 -10.00 -11.39
N VAL A 379 3.53 -10.13 -10.09
CA VAL A 379 4.10 -9.10 -9.18
C VAL A 379 5.52 -8.75 -9.61
N THR A 380 5.83 -7.43 -9.66
CA THR A 380 7.19 -6.93 -9.96
C THR A 380 7.94 -6.51 -8.70
N PHE A 381 7.23 -6.01 -7.69
CA PHE A 381 7.76 -5.72 -6.37
C PHE A 381 6.99 -6.52 -5.31
N PHE A 382 7.69 -7.44 -4.64
CA PHE A 382 7.09 -8.30 -3.61
C PHE A 382 7.59 -7.94 -2.23
N GLY A 383 6.71 -7.49 -1.34
CA GLY A 383 7.00 -7.13 0.03
C GLY A 383 6.30 -8.03 1.06
N ALA A 384 7.02 -8.39 2.11
CA ALA A 384 6.50 -9.12 3.25
C ALA A 384 7.31 -8.86 4.53
N GLY A 385 6.82 -9.28 5.68
CA GLY A 385 7.58 -9.24 6.93
C GLY A 385 8.78 -10.20 6.90
N ALA A 386 9.87 -9.86 7.60
CA ALA A 386 11.07 -10.70 7.66
C ALA A 386 10.77 -12.14 8.14
N ALA A 387 9.79 -12.31 9.04
CA ALA A 387 9.36 -13.62 9.52
C ALA A 387 8.79 -14.51 8.42
N TYR A 388 8.12 -13.95 7.40
CA TYR A 388 7.62 -14.71 6.25
C TYR A 388 8.78 -15.35 5.47
N TYR A 389 9.80 -14.56 5.12
CA TYR A 389 10.98 -15.06 4.40
C TYR A 389 11.75 -16.11 5.22
N ALA A 390 11.90 -15.89 6.53
CA ALA A 390 12.53 -16.86 7.41
C ALA A 390 11.75 -18.19 7.47
N ASN A 391 10.43 -18.16 7.43
CA ASN A 391 9.59 -19.35 7.38
C ASN A 391 9.70 -20.06 6.02
N CYS A 392 9.78 -19.34 4.92
CA CYS A 392 10.04 -19.93 3.60
C CYS A 392 11.39 -20.65 3.56
N GLN A 393 12.43 -20.03 4.10
CA GLN A 393 13.77 -20.65 4.20
C GLN A 393 13.75 -21.91 5.06
N LYS A 394 13.13 -21.86 6.26
CA LYS A 394 13.01 -23.03 7.16
C LYS A 394 12.18 -24.16 6.55
N GLY A 395 11.19 -23.84 5.73
CA GLY A 395 10.37 -24.80 5.00
C GLY A 395 11.04 -25.34 3.75
N ASP A 396 12.29 -24.93 3.47
CA ASP A 396 13.06 -25.31 2.27
C ASP A 396 12.25 -25.13 0.98
N ILE A 397 11.54 -23.98 0.87
CA ILE A 397 10.67 -23.71 -0.27
C ILE A 397 11.49 -23.48 -1.53
N ASP A 398 11.19 -24.25 -2.57
CA ASP A 398 11.70 -24.01 -3.92
C ASP A 398 10.79 -23.03 -4.68
N LEU A 399 11.28 -21.83 -4.92
CA LEU A 399 10.50 -20.80 -5.60
C LEU A 399 10.24 -21.12 -7.07
N GLN A 400 11.08 -21.90 -7.73
CA GLN A 400 10.84 -22.33 -9.12
C GLN A 400 9.60 -23.21 -9.25
N ALA A 401 9.23 -23.94 -8.20
CA ALA A 401 8.03 -24.75 -8.16
C ALA A 401 6.73 -23.95 -7.91
N CYS A 402 6.84 -22.66 -7.58
CA CYS A 402 5.69 -21.81 -7.25
C CYS A 402 5.02 -21.15 -8.47
N GLY A 403 5.60 -21.28 -9.65
CA GLY A 403 5.13 -20.65 -10.90
C GLY A 403 6.13 -19.66 -11.49
N ASP A 404 5.70 -18.85 -12.46
CA ASP A 404 6.56 -17.87 -13.13
C ASP A 404 6.79 -16.63 -12.27
N LEU A 405 7.89 -16.57 -11.56
CA LEU A 405 8.33 -15.44 -10.75
C LEU A 405 9.35 -14.52 -11.49
N SER A 406 9.54 -14.70 -12.81
CA SER A 406 10.51 -13.93 -13.59
C SER A 406 10.23 -12.41 -13.60
N CYS A 407 8.97 -12.01 -13.36
CA CYS A 407 8.58 -10.60 -13.24
C CYS A 407 9.07 -9.93 -11.95
N VAL A 408 9.39 -10.70 -10.90
CA VAL A 408 9.79 -10.12 -9.60
C VAL A 408 11.18 -9.52 -9.72
N ARG A 409 11.26 -8.20 -9.63
CA ARG A 409 12.50 -7.41 -9.70
C ARG A 409 13.08 -7.10 -8.33
N THR A 410 12.22 -6.90 -7.34
CA THR A 410 12.59 -6.39 -6.03
C THR A 410 11.83 -7.12 -4.93
N LEU A 411 12.55 -7.42 -3.85
CA LEU A 411 11.97 -7.92 -2.60
C LEU A 411 12.03 -6.83 -1.53
N GLY A 412 10.89 -6.57 -0.86
CA GLY A 412 10.78 -5.68 0.27
C GLY A 412 10.66 -6.46 1.59
N SER A 413 11.36 -6.03 2.64
CA SER A 413 11.25 -6.62 3.96
C SER A 413 11.18 -5.55 5.05
N THR A 414 10.34 -5.78 6.06
CA THR A 414 10.21 -4.90 7.23
C THR A 414 9.69 -5.66 8.46
N GLY A 415 9.55 -4.94 9.58
CA GLY A 415 9.02 -5.47 10.84
C GLY A 415 10.11 -5.97 11.79
N SER A 416 11.17 -6.56 11.28
CA SER A 416 12.38 -6.96 11.99
C SER A 416 13.56 -7.05 11.03
N PRO A 417 14.81 -7.10 11.51
CA PRO A 417 15.97 -7.33 10.66
C PRO A 417 15.84 -8.67 9.92
N LEU A 418 16.12 -8.66 8.63
CA LEU A 418 16.22 -9.88 7.83
C LEU A 418 17.63 -10.46 8.01
N SER A 419 17.75 -11.74 8.43
CA SER A 419 19.05 -12.36 8.66
C SER A 419 19.83 -12.50 7.34
N ILE A 420 21.17 -12.50 7.43
CA ILE A 420 22.05 -12.69 6.28
C ILE A 420 21.73 -14.01 5.56
N ASP A 421 21.55 -15.09 6.32
CA ASP A 421 21.22 -16.41 5.75
C ASP A 421 19.91 -16.39 4.95
N THR A 422 18.91 -15.64 5.43
CA THR A 422 17.62 -15.49 4.72
C THR A 422 17.78 -14.62 3.47
N GLN A 423 18.61 -13.57 3.51
CA GLN A 423 18.93 -12.77 2.33
C GLN A 423 19.65 -13.61 1.26
N ASP A 424 20.64 -14.39 1.67
CA ASP A 424 21.38 -15.30 0.80
C ASP A 424 20.48 -16.38 0.19
N TRP A 425 19.55 -16.94 0.99
CA TRP A 425 18.55 -17.88 0.49
C TRP A 425 17.73 -17.23 -0.63
N GLY A 426 17.13 -16.06 -0.39
CA GLY A 426 16.33 -15.34 -1.39
C GLY A 426 17.14 -15.02 -2.65
N THR A 427 18.36 -14.52 -2.49
CA THR A 427 19.26 -14.21 -3.60
C THR A 427 19.52 -15.44 -4.46
N ARG A 428 19.87 -16.58 -3.87
CA ARG A 428 20.09 -17.85 -4.59
C ARG A 428 18.85 -18.34 -5.33
N GLN A 429 17.66 -18.22 -4.71
CA GLN A 429 16.41 -18.60 -5.36
C GLN A 429 16.16 -17.78 -6.64
N PHE A 430 16.28 -16.45 -6.57
CA PHE A 430 16.07 -15.59 -7.73
C PHE A 430 17.18 -15.68 -8.79
N GLN A 431 18.42 -15.99 -8.41
CA GLN A 431 19.46 -16.33 -9.38
C GLN A 431 19.09 -17.59 -10.19
N ARG A 432 18.56 -18.62 -9.54
CA ARG A 432 18.10 -19.85 -10.21
C ARG A 432 16.92 -19.58 -11.16
N ILE A 433 15.94 -18.78 -10.72
CA ILE A 433 14.79 -18.37 -11.55
C ILE A 433 15.28 -17.65 -12.82
N ARG A 434 16.18 -16.69 -12.69
CA ARG A 434 16.74 -15.95 -13.84
C ARG A 434 17.57 -16.85 -14.77
N ALA A 435 18.33 -17.79 -14.23
CA ALA A 435 19.13 -18.71 -15.02
C ALA A 435 18.29 -19.73 -15.80
N ALA A 436 17.12 -20.11 -15.27
CA ALA A 436 16.20 -21.03 -15.94
C ALA A 436 15.41 -20.38 -17.09
N GLY A 437 15.31 -19.05 -17.11
CA GLY A 437 14.43 -18.31 -18.03
C GLY A 437 12.93 -18.53 -17.74
N PRO A 438 12.02 -17.92 -18.51
CA PRO A 438 10.59 -18.13 -18.35
C PRO A 438 10.21 -19.59 -18.66
N PRO A 439 9.19 -20.15 -18.00
CA PRO A 439 8.72 -21.53 -18.26
C PRO A 439 8.40 -21.73 -19.75
N GLN A 440 8.83 -22.88 -20.29
CA GLN A 440 8.50 -23.24 -21.69
C GLN A 440 6.98 -23.33 -21.84
N GLY A 441 6.39 -22.50 -22.70
CA GLY A 441 4.94 -22.46 -22.96
C GLY A 441 4.19 -21.28 -22.34
N ALA A 442 4.86 -20.43 -21.55
CA ALA A 442 4.30 -19.11 -21.27
C ALA A 442 4.53 -18.23 -22.51
N ASP A 443 3.46 -17.63 -23.05
CA ASP A 443 3.59 -16.57 -24.06
C ASP A 443 4.53 -15.51 -23.48
N ALA A 444 5.72 -15.39 -24.08
CA ALA A 444 6.66 -14.38 -23.65
C ALA A 444 5.98 -13.02 -23.71
N PRO A 445 6.03 -12.19 -22.65
CA PRO A 445 5.54 -10.84 -22.73
C PRO A 445 6.31 -10.19 -23.88
N SER A 446 5.59 -9.70 -24.89
CA SER A 446 6.18 -8.95 -25.98
C SER A 446 6.89 -7.72 -25.39
N GLY A 447 8.19 -7.86 -25.08
CA GLY A 447 9.01 -6.73 -24.63
C GLY A 447 9.84 -6.90 -23.36
N GLY A 448 10.52 -8.03 -23.15
CA GLY A 448 11.56 -8.15 -22.12
C GLY A 448 12.96 -8.05 -22.77
N SER A 449 13.72 -7.01 -22.49
CA SER A 449 15.13 -6.93 -22.82
C SER A 449 15.94 -7.92 -21.99
N GLU A 450 16.84 -8.69 -22.64
CA GLU A 450 17.82 -9.50 -21.93
C GLU A 450 18.61 -8.66 -20.92
N PRO A 451 18.87 -9.19 -19.71
CA PRO A 451 19.72 -8.48 -18.77
C PRO A 451 21.16 -8.49 -19.32
N HIS A 452 21.71 -7.30 -19.55
CA HIS A 452 23.14 -7.17 -19.81
C HIS A 452 23.91 -7.77 -18.64
N ALA A 453 24.78 -8.71 -18.93
CA ALA A 453 25.79 -9.19 -18.02
C ALA A 453 26.60 -8.00 -17.51
N VAL A 454 26.49 -7.73 -16.22
CA VAL A 454 27.38 -6.80 -15.53
C VAL A 454 28.73 -7.47 -15.51
N GLY A 455 29.67 -6.92 -16.31
CA GLY A 455 31.05 -7.39 -16.34
C GLY A 455 31.65 -7.37 -14.94
N GLU A 456 32.34 -8.46 -14.60
CA GLU A 456 33.18 -8.59 -13.43
C GLU A 456 34.14 -7.38 -13.36
N ARG A 457 33.91 -6.48 -12.43
CA ARG A 457 34.94 -5.55 -11.95
C ARG A 457 35.29 -5.94 -10.53
N GLY A 458 36.60 -6.10 -10.34
CA GLY A 458 37.27 -6.61 -9.19
C GLY A 458 36.81 -6.02 -7.86
N GLY A 459 36.97 -6.84 -6.83
CA GLY A 459 36.62 -6.53 -5.47
C GLY A 459 37.27 -5.25 -4.96
N ASP A 460 36.47 -4.35 -4.50
CA ASP A 460 36.86 -3.33 -3.54
C ASP A 460 36.23 -3.69 -2.21
N GLU A 461 37.09 -4.01 -1.26
CA GLU A 461 36.78 -4.24 0.14
C GLU A 461 36.09 -3.01 0.72
N PHE A 462 34.91 -3.19 1.26
CA PHE A 462 34.29 -2.18 2.12
C PHE A 462 35.10 -2.08 3.41
N PRO A 463 35.53 -0.88 3.84
CA PRO A 463 36.17 -0.71 5.12
C PRO A 463 35.18 -1.00 6.24
N ALA A 464 35.60 -1.87 7.16
CA ALA A 464 34.87 -2.18 8.38
C ALA A 464 34.62 -0.91 9.19
N GLY A 465 33.39 -0.69 9.62
CA GLY A 465 33.01 0.35 10.56
C GLY A 465 33.74 0.17 11.90
N PRO A 466 33.95 1.26 12.68
CA PRO A 466 34.70 1.18 13.92
C PRO A 466 34.00 0.30 14.96
N PRO A 467 34.76 -0.39 15.83
CA PRO A 467 34.22 -1.27 16.84
C PRO A 467 33.44 -0.47 17.90
N GLN A 468 32.25 -0.93 18.23
CA GLN A 468 31.55 -0.49 19.43
C GLN A 468 32.27 -1.07 20.64
N GLY A 469 32.96 -0.23 21.37
CA GLY A 469 33.58 -0.53 22.64
C GLY A 469 32.87 0.17 23.79
N ALA A 470 32.32 -0.65 24.66
CA ALA A 470 32.35 -0.67 26.10
C ALA A 470 31.95 0.55 26.95
N ASP A 471 31.09 0.23 27.93
CA ASP A 471 30.99 0.74 29.30
C ASP A 471 30.21 2.02 29.56
N ALA A 472 28.96 1.78 30.01
CA ALA A 472 28.21 2.71 30.87
C ALA A 472 28.63 2.54 32.33
N PRO A 473 28.90 3.59 33.12
CA PRO A 473 28.88 3.51 34.55
C PRO A 473 27.47 3.73 35.12
N SER A 474 27.11 2.87 36.03
CA SER A 474 25.99 2.95 36.96
C SER A 474 26.17 4.09 37.99
N GLY A 475 25.07 4.75 38.35
CA GLY A 475 24.95 5.59 39.54
C GLY A 475 23.95 6.72 39.31
N GLY A 476 22.74 6.65 39.81
CA GLY A 476 22.36 6.88 41.17
C GLY A 476 21.61 8.18 41.34
N SER A 477 20.38 8.09 41.89
CA SER A 477 19.60 9.07 42.66
C SER A 477 18.69 10.08 41.93
N GLU A 478 17.41 9.88 42.15
CA GLU A 478 16.29 10.86 42.26
C GLU A 478 16.60 12.03 43.21
N PRO A 479 15.70 13.06 43.42
CA PRO A 479 14.40 13.39 42.85
C PRO A 479 14.11 14.92 42.68
N HIS A 480 12.83 15.23 42.34
CA HIS A 480 12.05 16.47 42.52
C HIS A 480 12.18 17.63 41.50
N ALA A 481 11.17 17.84 40.74
CA ALA A 481 10.01 18.75 40.77
C ALA A 481 9.22 18.66 39.48
#